data_812c7c4e2ab5bdbcb381626ffa1ed709
#
_entry.id   812c7c4e2ab5bdbcb381626ffa1ed709
#
_cell.length_a   1.000
_cell.length_b   1.000
_cell.length_c   1.000
_cell.angle_alpha   90.00
_cell.angle_beta   90.00
_cell.angle_gamma   90.00
#
_symmetry.space_group_name_H-M   'P 1'
#
loop_
_entity.id
_entity.type
_entity.pdbx_description
1 polymer ?
#
loop_
_entity_poly.entity_id
_entity_poly.type
_entity_poly.pdbx_seq_one_letter_code
_entity_poly.pdbx_strand_id
1 'polypeptide(L)'
;YSVALTLENMGCDVLVMDASYEKIQDISDKVSYAMKADIADPDALQALGGRNLDGVVIAVSESLEASIMATMICKEMGIPLVLAKAKDKLQGAILERVGADRIVYPEIEMGSRVAKSLVAREFMDWISLSNDYSMVEIAVPDKWIGKSLTELSVRERLGINVVGIIVNGKIDVTLDPQKPLPQGGILIVIGANDILEKFDSAKK
;
A
#
# COMPACT_ATOMS: atom_id res chain seq x y z
N TYR A 1 11.33 -3.61 8.15
CA TYR A 1 12.10 -4.55 7.34
C TYR A 1 11.75 -4.40 5.84
N SER A 2 10.52 -4.72 5.41
CA SER A 2 10.12 -4.71 3.99
C SER A 2 10.32 -3.37 3.29
N VAL A 3 10.01 -2.25 3.96
CA VAL A 3 10.23 -0.90 3.42
C VAL A 3 11.72 -0.66 3.13
N ALA A 4 12.61 -1.04 4.06
CA ALA A 4 14.05 -0.87 3.88
C ALA A 4 14.57 -1.65 2.66
N LEU A 5 14.21 -2.94 2.55
CA LEU A 5 14.62 -3.75 1.40
C LEU A 5 14.07 -3.22 0.07
N THR A 6 12.84 -2.72 0.07
CA THR A 6 12.24 -2.17 -1.15
C THR A 6 12.96 -0.90 -1.60
N LEU A 7 13.25 0.01 -0.67
CA LEU A 7 13.99 1.24 -0.98
C LEU A 7 15.40 0.95 -1.48
N GLU A 8 16.13 0.02 -0.85
CA GLU A 8 17.45 -0.42 -1.30
C GLU A 8 17.41 -0.99 -2.73
N ASN A 9 16.41 -1.86 -3.03
CA ASN A 9 16.23 -2.41 -4.38
C ASN A 9 15.83 -1.34 -5.42
N MET A 10 15.31 -0.20 -4.98
CA MET A 10 15.02 0.96 -5.84
C MET A 10 16.23 1.87 -6.03
N GLY A 11 17.39 1.54 -5.43
CA GLY A 11 18.63 2.29 -5.55
C GLY A 11 18.77 3.45 -4.56
N CYS A 12 18.01 3.44 -3.47
CA CYS A 12 18.19 4.38 -2.37
C CYS A 12 19.26 3.87 -1.39
N ASP A 13 20.09 4.76 -0.86
CA ASP A 13 20.96 4.44 0.27
C ASP A 13 20.11 4.37 1.54
N VAL A 14 20.01 3.18 2.15
CA VAL A 14 19.14 2.95 3.30
C VAL A 14 19.95 2.71 4.56
N LEU A 15 19.68 3.51 5.60
CA LEU A 15 20.19 3.28 6.95
C LEU A 15 19.06 2.70 7.81
N VAL A 16 19.30 1.54 8.39
CA VAL A 16 18.38 0.87 9.32
C VAL A 16 18.91 0.99 10.75
N MET A 17 18.03 1.37 11.67
CA MET A 17 18.30 1.43 13.10
C MET A 17 17.23 0.61 13.84
N ASP A 18 17.68 -0.27 14.75
CA ASP A 18 16.80 -1.03 15.67
C ASP A 18 17.57 -1.31 16.97
N ALA A 19 16.89 -1.38 18.10
CA ALA A 19 17.48 -1.75 19.38
C ALA A 19 17.84 -3.25 19.44
N SER A 20 17.21 -4.09 18.64
CA SER A 20 17.47 -5.53 18.57
C SER A 20 18.68 -5.84 17.70
N TYR A 21 19.69 -6.44 18.31
CA TYR A 21 20.89 -6.91 17.60
C TYR A 21 20.55 -7.95 16.53
N GLU A 22 19.62 -8.87 16.82
CA GLU A 22 19.20 -9.93 15.87
C GLU A 22 18.61 -9.35 14.59
N LYS A 23 17.72 -8.33 14.72
CA LYS A 23 17.12 -7.67 13.57
C LYS A 23 18.16 -6.92 12.74
N ILE A 24 19.13 -6.27 13.40
CA ILE A 24 20.23 -5.57 12.72
C ILE A 24 21.12 -6.58 11.98
N GLN A 25 21.46 -7.70 12.62
CA GLN A 25 22.25 -8.73 11.98
C GLN A 25 21.55 -9.35 10.76
N ASP A 26 20.22 -9.58 10.82
CA ASP A 26 19.43 -10.13 9.70
C ASP A 26 19.34 -9.19 8.49
N ILE A 27 19.44 -7.89 8.69
CA ILE A 27 19.27 -6.90 7.63
C ILE A 27 20.60 -6.30 7.13
N SER A 28 21.70 -6.47 7.89
CA SER A 28 22.97 -5.77 7.64
C SER A 28 23.57 -6.04 6.26
N ASP A 29 23.38 -7.24 5.72
CA ASP A 29 23.89 -7.64 4.40
C ASP A 29 23.00 -7.21 3.23
N LYS A 30 21.85 -6.59 3.53
CA LYS A 30 20.76 -6.32 2.57
C LYS A 30 20.47 -4.84 2.40
N VAL A 31 21.13 -3.98 3.16
CA VAL A 31 20.97 -2.51 3.12
C VAL A 31 22.32 -1.82 3.19
N SER A 32 22.37 -0.56 2.76
CA SER A 32 23.61 0.23 2.71
C SER A 32 24.25 0.39 4.08
N TYR A 33 23.44 0.62 5.12
CA TYR A 33 23.89 0.80 6.50
C TYR A 33 22.91 0.18 7.49
N ALA A 34 23.44 -0.48 8.52
CA ALA A 34 22.63 -1.02 9.61
C ALA A 34 23.34 -0.76 10.94
N MET A 35 22.64 -0.21 11.93
CA MET A 35 23.21 0.05 13.24
C MET A 35 22.25 -0.29 14.37
N LYS A 36 22.82 -0.87 15.45
CA LYS A 36 22.07 -1.07 16.69
C LYS A 36 22.06 0.23 17.47
N ALA A 37 20.88 0.80 17.66
CA ALA A 37 20.69 1.95 18.54
C ALA A 37 19.24 2.02 19.04
N ASP A 38 19.03 2.71 20.14
CA ASP A 38 17.70 3.02 20.63
C ASP A 38 17.23 4.33 19.97
N ILE A 39 16.11 4.28 19.29
CA ILE A 39 15.53 5.45 18.64
C ILE A 39 14.94 6.47 19.64
N ALA A 40 14.75 6.07 20.90
CA ALA A 40 14.37 6.99 21.98
C ALA A 40 15.58 7.75 22.57
N ASP A 41 16.79 7.39 22.16
CA ASP A 41 18.01 8.10 22.53
C ASP A 41 18.27 9.27 21.57
N PRO A 42 18.13 10.54 22.03
CA PRO A 42 18.36 11.71 21.18
C PRO A 42 19.77 11.79 20.62
N ASP A 43 20.78 11.38 21.42
CA ASP A 43 22.18 11.45 21.00
C ASP A 43 22.47 10.46 19.86
N ALA A 44 21.85 9.27 19.91
CA ALA A 44 21.95 8.28 18.85
C ALA A 44 21.37 8.79 17.54
N LEU A 45 20.22 9.45 17.56
CA LEU A 45 19.60 10.03 16.37
C LEU A 45 20.38 11.25 15.85
N GLN A 46 20.85 12.12 16.72
CA GLN A 46 21.64 13.29 16.33
C GLN A 46 22.98 12.90 15.70
N ALA A 47 23.60 11.82 16.17
CA ALA A 47 24.84 11.28 15.61
C ALA A 47 24.72 10.84 14.14
N LEU A 48 23.50 10.57 13.64
CA LEU A 48 23.24 10.24 12.22
C LEU A 48 23.42 11.42 11.27
N GLY A 49 23.63 12.63 11.79
CA GLY A 49 23.82 13.80 10.93
C GLY A 49 22.62 14.09 10.04
N GLY A 50 21.44 14.19 10.62
CA GLY A 50 20.12 14.26 9.95
C GLY A 50 19.97 15.22 8.78
N ARG A 51 20.92 16.15 8.59
CA ARG A 51 20.95 17.06 7.43
C ARG A 51 21.22 16.37 6.09
N ASN A 52 21.64 15.10 6.11
CA ASN A 52 21.94 14.30 4.93
C ASN A 52 20.86 13.23 4.65
N LEU A 53 19.76 13.24 5.41
CA LEU A 53 18.65 12.32 5.21
C LEU A 53 17.52 13.02 4.44
N ASP A 54 17.11 12.43 3.31
CA ASP A 54 15.97 12.90 2.52
C ASP A 54 14.63 12.57 3.18
N GLY A 55 14.60 11.52 4.00
CA GLY A 55 13.42 11.11 4.75
C GLY A 55 13.69 10.05 5.79
N VAL A 56 12.75 9.88 6.70
CA VAL A 56 12.79 8.86 7.74
C VAL A 56 11.46 8.12 7.83
N VAL A 57 11.55 6.83 8.11
CA VAL A 57 10.38 5.98 8.39
C VAL A 57 10.48 5.47 9.83
N ILE A 58 9.60 5.97 10.70
CA ILE A 58 9.50 5.58 12.11
C ILE A 58 8.50 4.42 12.19
N ALA A 59 9.02 3.20 12.34
CA ALA A 59 8.25 1.95 12.30
C ALA A 59 8.09 1.27 13.68
N VAL A 60 8.31 2.00 14.77
CA VAL A 60 8.13 1.51 16.14
C VAL A 60 6.66 1.60 16.51
N SER A 61 6.01 0.45 16.70
CA SER A 61 4.58 0.38 17.02
C SER A 61 4.29 -0.01 18.47
N GLU A 62 5.27 -0.55 19.19
CA GLU A 62 5.10 -1.03 20.56
C GLU A 62 5.18 0.08 21.63
N SER A 63 5.92 1.15 21.33
CA SER A 63 6.07 2.29 22.21
C SER A 63 5.63 3.58 21.51
N LEU A 64 4.49 4.12 21.94
CA LEU A 64 4.03 5.44 21.49
C LEU A 64 5.01 6.54 21.91
N GLU A 65 5.58 6.44 23.11
CA GLU A 65 6.56 7.40 23.63
C GLU A 65 7.79 7.46 22.71
N ALA A 66 8.39 6.31 22.37
CA ALA A 66 9.54 6.25 21.46
C ALA A 66 9.19 6.80 20.07
N SER A 67 7.99 6.51 19.56
CA SER A 67 7.53 7.05 18.26
C SER A 67 7.38 8.58 18.30
N ILE A 68 6.84 9.14 19.38
CA ILE A 68 6.72 10.59 19.58
C ILE A 68 8.11 11.24 19.65
N MET A 69 9.00 10.72 20.51
CA MET A 69 10.35 11.25 20.66
C MET A 69 11.12 11.23 19.35
N ALA A 70 11.13 10.09 18.66
CA ALA A 70 11.80 9.97 17.36
C ALA A 70 11.22 10.95 16.32
N THR A 71 9.90 11.13 16.28
CA THR A 71 9.25 12.07 15.35
C THR A 71 9.69 13.50 15.63
N MET A 72 9.65 13.93 16.88
CA MET A 72 10.07 15.28 17.29
C MET A 72 11.53 15.53 16.94
N ILE A 73 12.42 14.62 17.33
CA ILE A 73 13.86 14.75 17.09
C ILE A 73 14.14 14.83 15.57
N CYS A 74 13.55 13.95 14.77
CA CYS A 74 13.73 13.98 13.31
C CYS A 74 13.25 15.30 12.69
N LYS A 75 12.15 15.88 13.19
CA LYS A 75 11.67 17.19 12.73
C LYS A 75 12.60 18.34 13.19
N GLU A 76 13.11 18.31 14.40
CA GLU A 76 14.08 19.29 14.91
C GLU A 76 15.41 19.23 14.13
N MET A 77 15.82 18.05 13.70
CA MET A 77 16.97 17.85 12.81
C MET A 77 16.76 18.39 11.40
N GLY A 78 15.52 18.77 11.05
CA GLY A 78 15.17 19.34 9.76
C GLY A 78 15.02 18.31 8.63
N ILE A 79 14.76 17.02 8.97
CA ILE A 79 14.54 15.99 7.96
C ILE A 79 13.27 16.34 7.15
N PRO A 80 13.34 16.39 5.80
CA PRO A 80 12.26 16.91 4.97
C PRO A 80 10.97 16.07 5.05
N LEU A 81 11.11 14.73 5.14
CA LEU A 81 9.99 13.80 5.17
C LEU A 81 10.08 12.87 6.37
N VAL A 82 9.13 13.00 7.30
CA VAL A 82 8.98 12.12 8.45
C VAL A 82 7.69 11.31 8.30
N LEU A 83 7.83 10.04 7.97
CA LEU A 83 6.73 9.08 7.90
C LEU A 83 6.68 8.26 9.18
N ALA A 84 5.52 8.21 9.84
CA ALA A 84 5.35 7.43 11.06
C ALA A 84 4.27 6.36 10.90
N LYS A 85 4.57 5.16 11.42
CA LYS A 85 3.61 4.07 11.54
C LYS A 85 2.74 4.28 12.78
N ALA A 86 1.44 4.13 12.63
CA ALA A 86 0.49 4.12 13.74
C ALA A 86 -0.36 2.84 13.73
N LYS A 87 -0.69 2.32 14.91
CA LYS A 87 -1.55 1.15 15.08
C LYS A 87 -3.04 1.50 15.02
N ASP A 88 -3.38 2.74 15.39
CA ASP A 88 -4.76 3.23 15.41
C ASP A 88 -4.83 4.74 15.10
N LYS A 89 -6.05 5.24 14.87
CA LYS A 89 -6.29 6.65 14.52
C LYS A 89 -5.87 7.64 15.63
N LEU A 90 -5.97 7.24 16.90
CA LEU A 90 -5.58 8.10 18.01
C LEU A 90 -4.06 8.30 18.03
N GLN A 91 -3.30 7.21 17.92
CA GLN A 91 -1.84 7.28 17.81
C GLN A 91 -1.42 8.10 16.59
N GLY A 92 -2.07 7.89 15.43
CA GLY A 92 -1.78 8.66 14.23
C GLY A 92 -2.03 10.16 14.41
N ALA A 93 -3.16 10.55 15.02
CA ALA A 93 -3.46 11.95 15.29
C ALA A 93 -2.44 12.62 16.24
N ILE A 94 -1.89 11.86 17.19
CA ILE A 94 -0.82 12.35 18.07
C ILE A 94 0.47 12.57 17.26
N LEU A 95 0.89 11.56 16.46
CA LEU A 95 2.12 11.63 15.67
C LEU A 95 2.08 12.76 14.62
N GLU A 96 0.93 12.99 14.01
CA GLU A 96 0.72 14.13 13.11
C GLU A 96 0.90 15.48 13.82
N ARG A 97 0.33 15.62 15.04
CA ARG A 97 0.47 16.84 15.84
C ARG A 97 1.90 17.12 16.32
N VAL A 98 2.72 16.09 16.53
CA VAL A 98 4.12 16.27 16.90
C VAL A 98 5.05 16.40 15.69
N GLY A 99 4.47 16.43 14.47
CA GLY A 99 5.19 16.83 13.27
C GLY A 99 5.44 15.76 12.24
N ALA A 100 4.88 14.55 12.35
CA ALA A 100 4.96 13.59 11.27
C ALA A 100 4.25 14.14 10.01
N ASP A 101 4.93 14.09 8.86
CA ASP A 101 4.39 14.57 7.58
C ASP A 101 3.40 13.56 6.97
N ARG A 102 3.57 12.27 7.26
CA ARG A 102 2.67 11.20 6.81
C ARG A 102 2.50 10.14 7.89
N ILE A 103 1.27 9.69 8.04
CA ILE A 103 0.94 8.55 8.90
C ILE A 103 0.50 7.38 8.02
N VAL A 104 0.98 6.18 8.35
CA VAL A 104 0.58 4.92 7.71
C VAL A 104 0.02 3.96 8.74
N TYR A 105 -0.99 3.19 8.34
CA TYR A 105 -1.70 2.22 9.17
C TYR A 105 -1.66 0.83 8.52
N PRO A 106 -0.47 0.18 8.40
CA PRO A 106 -0.30 -1.02 7.57
C PRO A 106 -1.24 -2.16 7.95
N GLU A 107 -1.48 -2.37 9.24
CA GLU A 107 -2.36 -3.44 9.73
C GLU A 107 -3.83 -3.15 9.42
N ILE A 108 -4.28 -1.90 9.53
CA ILE A 108 -5.66 -1.51 9.23
C ILE A 108 -5.90 -1.60 7.72
N GLU A 109 -4.98 -1.05 6.91
CA GLU A 109 -5.07 -1.04 5.46
C GLU A 109 -5.04 -2.46 4.89
N MET A 110 -4.07 -3.26 5.33
CA MET A 110 -3.94 -4.65 4.88
C MET A 110 -5.08 -5.51 5.41
N GLY A 111 -5.49 -5.36 6.67
CA GLY A 111 -6.65 -6.07 7.23
C GLY A 111 -7.94 -5.78 6.47
N SER A 112 -8.18 -4.52 6.12
CA SER A 112 -9.32 -4.13 5.29
C SER A 112 -9.26 -4.77 3.89
N ARG A 113 -8.07 -4.79 3.26
CA ARG A 113 -7.85 -5.41 1.95
C ARG A 113 -8.12 -6.92 1.99
N VAL A 114 -7.55 -7.62 2.98
CA VAL A 114 -7.78 -9.06 3.18
C VAL A 114 -9.25 -9.36 3.44
N ALA A 115 -9.91 -8.59 4.32
CA ALA A 115 -11.33 -8.78 4.60
C ALA A 115 -12.19 -8.63 3.34
N LYS A 116 -11.93 -7.60 2.53
CA LYS A 116 -12.62 -7.39 1.26
C LYS A 116 -12.41 -8.57 0.31
N SER A 117 -11.18 -9.07 0.15
CA SER A 117 -10.89 -10.23 -0.73
C SER A 117 -11.53 -11.53 -0.26
N LEU A 118 -11.76 -11.70 1.05
CA LEU A 118 -12.44 -12.88 1.61
C LEU A 118 -13.96 -12.86 1.39
N VAL A 119 -14.57 -11.68 1.41
CA VAL A 119 -16.02 -11.51 1.25
C VAL A 119 -16.41 -11.43 -0.21
N ALA A 120 -15.60 -10.82 -1.04
CA ALA A 120 -15.82 -10.64 -2.46
C ALA A 120 -15.68 -11.99 -3.20
N ARG A 121 -16.79 -12.59 -3.61
CA ARG A 121 -16.79 -13.89 -4.30
C ARG A 121 -16.28 -13.83 -5.73
N GLU A 122 -16.39 -12.67 -6.38
CA GLU A 122 -16.02 -12.44 -7.76
C GLU A 122 -14.75 -11.58 -7.93
N PHE A 123 -14.32 -10.88 -6.87
CA PHE A 123 -13.13 -10.04 -6.91
C PHE A 123 -11.91 -10.82 -6.43
N MET A 124 -10.94 -10.99 -7.32
CA MET A 124 -9.68 -11.69 -6.99
C MET A 124 -8.71 -10.77 -6.23
N ASP A 125 -8.76 -9.46 -6.50
CA ASP A 125 -8.06 -8.43 -5.74
C ASP A 125 -8.90 -7.14 -5.66
N TRP A 126 -8.64 -6.33 -4.61
CA TRP A 126 -9.34 -5.07 -4.35
C TRP A 126 -8.34 -4.01 -3.92
N ILE A 127 -8.15 -3.00 -4.76
CA ILE A 127 -7.26 -1.86 -4.50
C ILE A 127 -8.10 -0.59 -4.37
N SER A 128 -8.11 0.02 -3.19
CA SER A 128 -8.76 1.31 -2.97
C SER A 128 -7.93 2.43 -3.61
N LEU A 129 -8.53 3.21 -4.51
CA LEU A 129 -7.91 4.36 -5.15
C LEU A 129 -8.23 5.65 -4.38
N SER A 130 -9.43 5.71 -3.79
CA SER A 130 -9.90 6.79 -2.92
C SER A 130 -10.97 6.25 -1.97
N ASN A 131 -11.59 7.13 -1.19
CA ASN A 131 -12.73 6.75 -0.35
C ASN A 131 -13.94 6.25 -1.17
N ASP A 132 -14.08 6.72 -2.42
CA ASP A 132 -15.26 6.49 -3.25
C ASP A 132 -15.02 5.54 -4.41
N TYR A 133 -13.76 5.33 -4.84
CA TYR A 133 -13.40 4.57 -6.02
C TYR A 133 -12.37 3.49 -5.73
N SER A 134 -12.54 2.34 -6.37
CA SER A 134 -11.60 1.23 -6.28
C SER A 134 -11.30 0.65 -7.66
N MET A 135 -10.16 -0.02 -7.73
CA MET A 135 -9.79 -0.93 -8.82
C MET A 135 -9.93 -2.37 -8.31
N VAL A 136 -10.57 -3.22 -9.08
CA VAL A 136 -10.81 -4.62 -8.72
C VAL A 136 -10.50 -5.56 -9.88
N GLU A 137 -10.11 -6.78 -9.54
CA GLU A 137 -9.96 -7.89 -10.49
C GLU A 137 -11.20 -8.77 -10.42
N ILE A 138 -11.91 -8.95 -11.55
CA ILE A 138 -13.08 -9.80 -11.65
C ILE A 138 -12.88 -10.88 -12.72
N ALA A 139 -13.26 -12.12 -12.44
CA ALA A 139 -13.34 -13.13 -13.48
C ALA A 139 -14.32 -12.69 -14.57
N VAL A 140 -14.02 -12.98 -15.86
CA VAL A 140 -14.96 -12.71 -16.94
C VAL A 140 -16.25 -13.48 -16.66
N PRO A 141 -17.41 -12.79 -16.46
CA PRO A 141 -18.66 -13.46 -16.20
C PRO A 141 -19.08 -14.38 -17.37
N ASP A 142 -19.66 -15.55 -17.11
CA ASP A 142 -20.04 -16.51 -18.15
C ASP A 142 -20.89 -15.88 -19.26
N LYS A 143 -21.82 -14.99 -18.89
CA LYS A 143 -22.69 -14.26 -19.84
C LYS A 143 -21.96 -13.24 -20.73
N TRP A 144 -20.68 -12.94 -20.41
CA TRP A 144 -19.84 -12.02 -21.18
C TRP A 144 -18.85 -12.74 -22.09
N ILE A 145 -18.62 -14.03 -21.87
CA ILE A 145 -17.70 -14.84 -22.68
C ILE A 145 -18.13 -14.79 -24.15
N GLY A 146 -17.17 -14.52 -25.02
CA GLY A 146 -17.40 -14.41 -26.48
C GLY A 146 -18.02 -13.09 -26.95
N LYS A 147 -18.41 -12.19 -26.02
CA LYS A 147 -18.89 -10.84 -26.35
C LYS A 147 -17.77 -9.84 -26.21
N SER A 148 -17.83 -8.76 -26.97
CA SER A 148 -16.89 -7.64 -26.85
C SER A 148 -17.34 -6.63 -25.79
N LEU A 149 -16.41 -5.80 -25.29
CA LEU A 149 -16.74 -4.71 -24.37
C LEU A 149 -17.69 -3.70 -24.99
N THR A 150 -17.58 -3.48 -26.30
CA THR A 150 -18.46 -2.60 -27.07
C THR A 150 -19.90 -3.15 -27.08
N GLU A 151 -20.09 -4.43 -27.37
CA GLU A 151 -21.41 -5.06 -27.36
C GLU A 151 -22.05 -5.06 -25.98
N LEU A 152 -21.24 -5.18 -24.93
CA LEU A 152 -21.70 -5.18 -23.55
C LEU A 152 -22.04 -3.78 -23.04
N SER A 153 -21.51 -2.71 -23.67
CA SER A 153 -21.65 -1.32 -23.24
C SER A 153 -21.39 -1.14 -21.74
N VAL A 154 -20.31 -1.76 -21.23
CA VAL A 154 -20.06 -1.93 -19.79
C VAL A 154 -20.00 -0.59 -19.07
N ARG A 155 -19.39 0.40 -19.71
CA ARG A 155 -19.24 1.75 -19.13
C ARG A 155 -20.59 2.45 -18.97
N GLU A 156 -21.45 2.42 -20.01
CA GLU A 156 -22.73 3.13 -20.00
C GLU A 156 -23.77 2.42 -19.13
N ARG A 157 -23.76 1.08 -19.14
CA ARG A 157 -24.79 0.28 -18.46
C ARG A 157 -24.48 0.00 -17.00
N LEU A 158 -23.19 -0.15 -16.67
CA LEU A 158 -22.75 -0.55 -15.33
C LEU A 158 -21.95 0.53 -14.60
N GLY A 159 -21.52 1.60 -15.30
CA GLY A 159 -20.75 2.68 -14.67
C GLY A 159 -19.32 2.27 -14.27
N ILE A 160 -18.78 1.19 -14.83
CA ILE A 160 -17.42 0.71 -14.56
C ILE A 160 -16.55 0.83 -15.82
N ASN A 161 -15.26 1.05 -15.63
CA ASN A 161 -14.29 1.10 -16.72
C ASN A 161 -13.41 -0.15 -16.68
N VAL A 162 -13.31 -0.88 -17.78
CA VAL A 162 -12.35 -1.97 -17.93
C VAL A 162 -11.04 -1.37 -18.42
N VAL A 163 -9.97 -1.53 -17.63
CA VAL A 163 -8.65 -0.94 -17.90
C VAL A 163 -7.61 -1.97 -18.30
N GLY A 164 -7.92 -3.25 -18.13
CA GLY A 164 -7.02 -4.34 -18.49
C GLY A 164 -7.71 -5.69 -18.46
N ILE A 165 -7.04 -6.68 -19.04
CA ILE A 165 -7.40 -8.09 -18.93
C ILE A 165 -6.18 -8.94 -18.64
N ILE A 166 -6.33 -9.92 -17.78
CA ILE A 166 -5.31 -10.92 -17.48
C ILE A 166 -5.72 -12.23 -18.16
N VAL A 167 -4.86 -12.75 -19.01
CA VAL A 167 -5.06 -14.06 -19.68
C VAL A 167 -3.77 -14.86 -19.49
N ASN A 168 -3.87 -16.07 -18.97
CA ASN A 168 -2.73 -16.94 -18.68
C ASN A 168 -1.61 -16.23 -17.87
N GLY A 169 -1.98 -15.42 -16.88
CA GLY A 169 -1.07 -14.68 -16.02
C GLY A 169 -0.38 -13.47 -16.67
N LYS A 170 -0.72 -13.12 -17.92
CA LYS A 170 -0.21 -11.93 -18.61
C LYS A 170 -1.27 -10.85 -18.65
N ILE A 171 -0.87 -9.64 -18.20
CA ILE A 171 -1.73 -8.46 -18.22
C ILE A 171 -1.62 -7.78 -19.59
N ASP A 172 -2.76 -7.47 -20.18
CA ASP A 172 -2.91 -6.61 -21.36
C ASP A 172 -3.74 -5.38 -20.98
N VAL A 173 -3.14 -4.19 -21.08
CA VAL A 173 -3.78 -2.91 -20.81
C VAL A 173 -4.11 -2.13 -22.10
N THR A 174 -3.74 -2.67 -23.26
CA THR A 174 -4.04 -2.11 -24.58
C THR A 174 -5.25 -2.80 -25.19
N LEU A 175 -6.36 -2.79 -24.45
CA LEU A 175 -7.57 -3.51 -24.82
C LEU A 175 -8.15 -3.03 -26.15
N ASP A 176 -8.38 -3.96 -27.07
CA ASP A 176 -9.29 -3.74 -28.19
C ASP A 176 -10.74 -3.96 -27.70
N PRO A 177 -11.57 -2.90 -27.61
CA PRO A 177 -12.93 -3.02 -27.10
C PRO A 177 -13.88 -3.83 -28.00
N GLN A 178 -13.46 -4.15 -29.23
CA GLN A 178 -14.22 -4.98 -30.16
C GLN A 178 -13.85 -6.46 -30.07
N LYS A 179 -12.75 -6.79 -29.37
CA LYS A 179 -12.30 -8.18 -29.23
C LYS A 179 -13.19 -8.96 -28.27
N PRO A 180 -13.60 -10.19 -28.60
CA PRO A 180 -14.37 -11.06 -27.72
C PRO A 180 -13.61 -11.39 -26.43
N LEU A 181 -14.30 -11.32 -25.30
CA LEU A 181 -13.75 -11.68 -24.01
C LEU A 181 -13.54 -13.20 -23.90
N PRO A 182 -12.35 -13.67 -23.51
CA PRO A 182 -12.04 -15.08 -23.42
C PRO A 182 -12.61 -15.72 -22.15
N GLN A 183 -12.90 -17.01 -22.23
CA GLN A 183 -13.16 -17.81 -21.02
C GLN A 183 -11.91 -17.88 -20.13
N GLY A 184 -12.10 -17.79 -18.83
CA GLY A 184 -10.99 -17.82 -17.85
C GLY A 184 -10.14 -16.55 -17.81
N GLY A 185 -10.53 -15.50 -18.53
CA GLY A 185 -9.91 -14.17 -18.39
C GLY A 185 -10.33 -13.51 -17.11
N ILE A 186 -9.46 -12.61 -16.60
CA ILE A 186 -9.72 -11.74 -15.43
C ILE A 186 -9.69 -10.30 -15.93
N LEU A 187 -10.76 -9.54 -15.70
CA LEU A 187 -10.85 -8.12 -16.04
C LEU A 187 -10.33 -7.28 -14.88
N ILE A 188 -9.52 -6.28 -15.19
CA ILE A 188 -9.15 -5.22 -14.27
C ILE A 188 -10.11 -4.07 -14.51
N VAL A 189 -10.93 -3.73 -13.50
CA VAL A 189 -11.98 -2.72 -13.64
C VAL A 189 -11.84 -1.63 -12.58
N ILE A 190 -12.18 -0.39 -12.94
CA ILE A 190 -12.29 0.75 -12.03
C ILE A 190 -13.74 1.19 -11.98
N GLY A 191 -14.25 1.43 -10.76
CA GLY A 191 -15.61 1.91 -10.54
C GLY A 191 -15.81 2.52 -9.16
N ALA A 192 -16.97 3.13 -8.96
CA ALA A 192 -17.39 3.59 -7.65
C ALA A 192 -17.67 2.39 -6.73
N ASN A 193 -17.32 2.52 -5.45
CA ASN A 193 -17.40 1.41 -4.49
C ASN A 193 -18.82 0.84 -4.40
N ASP A 194 -19.83 1.68 -4.38
CA ASP A 194 -21.24 1.28 -4.31
C ASP A 194 -21.73 0.51 -5.56
N ILE A 195 -21.13 0.79 -6.72
CA ILE A 195 -21.41 0.08 -7.96
C ILE A 195 -20.72 -1.28 -7.96
N LEU A 196 -19.45 -1.33 -7.55
CA LEU A 196 -18.68 -2.57 -7.48
C LEU A 196 -19.30 -3.55 -6.49
N GLU A 197 -19.74 -3.09 -5.30
CA GLU A 197 -20.44 -3.92 -4.30
C GLU A 197 -21.76 -4.50 -4.83
N LYS A 198 -22.51 -3.72 -5.59
CA LYS A 198 -23.73 -4.21 -6.25
C LYS A 198 -23.45 -5.22 -7.35
N PHE A 199 -22.33 -5.06 -8.06
CA PHE A 199 -21.92 -6.01 -9.09
C PHE A 199 -21.61 -7.39 -8.51
N ASP A 200 -20.96 -7.45 -7.32
CA ASP A 200 -20.69 -8.68 -6.58
C ASP A 200 -21.99 -9.33 -6.03
N SER A 201 -22.97 -8.52 -5.63
CA SER A 201 -24.24 -9.00 -5.05
C SER A 201 -25.31 -9.40 -6.08
N ALA A 202 -25.17 -9.04 -7.35
CA ALA A 202 -26.20 -9.25 -8.39
C ALA A 202 -26.36 -10.70 -8.88
N LYS A 203 -25.65 -11.67 -8.27
CA LYS A 203 -25.74 -13.12 -8.55
C LYS A 203 -26.39 -13.94 -7.42
N LYS A 204 -27.15 -13.31 -6.53
CA LYS A 204 -28.01 -14.05 -5.60
C LYS A 204 -29.33 -14.44 -6.26
#